data_2138a49c12ad8994837eea6e1de2f020
#
_entry.id   2138a49c12ad8994837eea6e1de2f020
#
_cell.length_a   1.000
_cell.length_b   1.000
_cell.length_c   1.000
_cell.angle_alpha   90.00
_cell.angle_beta   90.00
_cell.angle_gamma   90.00
#
_symmetry.space_group_name_H-M   'P 1'
#
loop_
_entity.id
_entity.type
_entity.pdbx_description
1 polymer ?
#
loop_
_entity_poly.entity_id
_entity_poly.type
_entity_poly.pdbx_seq_one_letter_code
_entity_poly.pdbx_strand_id
1 'polypeptide(L)'
;MALCRRISYLYALALLTVYALFLPLGGYERMMEGKYRAFLLLSLGYVLAMTALGAWKAVRWRAPMCLAALAYLALTALSAALSPYGTAVLLGGTRRDGLLTAALYAAVFLLLARHLRPDRRLLYAAAVSAALCDLLVLVQLMGRNPLWLYPTGLNYFDGDVAYSGFYAGAAGNIDFTAFLLALCAAAMAAALVRGWSKWLLAPFALTMWTLWQLRVAAALLGLAVTAVLGLPLLFPRRRRAMWALTLLLTAAAFALIWFFPGDGGTLSELHRLLHGDVDLTFGSSRLLIWRSLLPLITERPLLGGGCGTLYLRDVPPFYWQRGGEITYFAVTSAHNEYLGVLVDQGALALLAFLALLALALWRAYRHAESDRCAVAGAALLCYAVTAFFSVACCITGVYLWLLLAMLAPKEE
;
A
#
# COMPACT_ATOMS: atom_id res chain seq x y z
N MET A 1 -19.41 0.73 -24.84
CA MET A 1 -19.41 1.41 -23.52
C MET A 1 -19.92 0.51 -22.38
N ALA A 2 -21.13 -0.11 -22.48
CA ALA A 2 -21.65 -0.99 -21.43
C ALA A 2 -20.74 -2.19 -21.13
N LEU A 3 -20.25 -2.88 -22.16
CA LEU A 3 -19.32 -4.00 -22.00
C LEU A 3 -18.01 -3.58 -21.32
N CYS A 4 -17.41 -2.45 -21.72
CA CYS A 4 -16.18 -1.94 -21.07
C CYS A 4 -16.42 -1.65 -19.58
N ARG A 5 -17.58 -1.10 -19.21
CA ARG A 5 -17.94 -0.89 -17.78
C ARG A 5 -18.05 -2.21 -17.03
N ARG A 6 -18.71 -3.22 -17.64
CA ARG A 6 -18.86 -4.56 -17.03
C ARG A 6 -17.50 -5.24 -16.83
N ILE A 7 -16.62 -5.21 -17.83
CA ILE A 7 -15.28 -5.80 -17.73
C ILE A 7 -14.44 -5.07 -16.66
N SER A 8 -14.48 -3.73 -16.61
CA SER A 8 -13.78 -2.96 -15.57
C SER A 8 -14.30 -3.26 -14.18
N TYR A 9 -15.60 -3.49 -14.01
CA TYR A 9 -16.19 -3.89 -12.74
C TYR A 9 -15.75 -5.29 -12.33
N LEU A 10 -15.78 -6.25 -13.25
CA LEU A 10 -15.31 -7.62 -13.01
C LEU A 10 -13.83 -7.69 -12.67
N TYR A 11 -13.00 -6.87 -13.34
CA TYR A 11 -11.58 -6.75 -13.01
C TYR A 11 -11.38 -6.20 -11.59
N ALA A 12 -12.07 -5.13 -11.21
CA ALA A 12 -12.00 -4.58 -9.86
C ALA A 12 -12.48 -5.59 -8.80
N LEU A 13 -13.56 -6.32 -9.09
CA LEU A 13 -14.06 -7.39 -8.24
C LEU A 13 -13.03 -8.53 -8.10
N ALA A 14 -12.43 -8.96 -9.20
CA ALA A 14 -11.40 -10.00 -9.19
C ALA A 14 -10.16 -9.59 -8.38
N LEU A 15 -9.75 -8.32 -8.44
CA LEU A 15 -8.67 -7.80 -7.59
C LEU A 15 -9.02 -7.88 -6.09
N LEU A 16 -10.25 -7.48 -5.75
CA LEU A 16 -10.70 -7.42 -4.35
C LEU A 16 -11.06 -8.80 -3.76
N THR A 17 -11.19 -9.83 -4.59
CA THR A 17 -11.55 -11.19 -4.18
C THR A 17 -10.50 -12.22 -4.57
N VAL A 18 -10.49 -12.64 -5.83
CA VAL A 18 -9.62 -13.70 -6.33
C VAL A 18 -8.15 -13.39 -6.10
N TYR A 19 -7.70 -12.19 -6.50
CA TYR A 19 -6.31 -11.80 -6.33
C TYR A 19 -5.94 -11.57 -4.85
N ALA A 20 -6.83 -10.94 -4.07
CA ALA A 20 -6.61 -10.71 -2.65
C ALA A 20 -6.36 -12.03 -1.89
N LEU A 21 -7.14 -13.06 -2.19
CA LEU A 21 -7.10 -14.37 -1.53
C LEU A 21 -6.23 -15.40 -2.26
N PHE A 22 -5.63 -15.04 -3.41
CA PHE A 22 -4.84 -15.99 -4.19
C PHE A 22 -3.62 -16.47 -3.40
N LEU A 23 -3.50 -17.78 -3.27
CA LEU A 23 -2.38 -18.47 -2.63
C LEU A 23 -1.66 -19.32 -3.69
N PRO A 24 -0.38 -19.04 -3.96
CA PRO A 24 0.37 -19.81 -4.96
C PRO A 24 0.72 -21.21 -4.45
N LEU A 25 0.82 -22.16 -5.36
CA LEU A 25 1.40 -23.47 -5.09
C LEU A 25 2.88 -23.26 -4.65
N GLY A 26 3.27 -23.88 -3.54
CA GLY A 26 4.59 -23.69 -2.90
C GLY A 26 4.60 -22.69 -1.75
N GLY A 27 3.40 -22.25 -1.31
CA GLY A 27 3.23 -21.49 -0.06
C GLY A 27 3.96 -20.15 -0.05
N TYR A 28 4.49 -19.79 1.12
CA TYR A 28 5.13 -18.48 1.33
C TYR A 28 6.44 -18.31 0.58
N GLU A 29 7.17 -19.37 0.27
CA GLU A 29 8.42 -19.29 -0.52
C GLU A 29 8.20 -18.71 -1.91
N ARG A 30 7.03 -18.96 -2.50
CA ARG A 30 6.69 -18.50 -3.85
C ARG A 30 5.61 -17.40 -3.86
N MET A 31 5.30 -16.83 -2.70
CA MET A 31 4.20 -15.88 -2.57
C MET A 31 4.36 -14.67 -3.50
N MET A 32 5.50 -13.99 -3.48
CA MET A 32 5.74 -12.80 -4.30
C MET A 32 5.66 -13.12 -5.80
N GLU A 33 6.32 -14.19 -6.22
CA GLU A 33 6.33 -14.61 -7.63
C GLU A 33 4.94 -15.05 -8.09
N GLY A 34 4.22 -15.82 -7.27
CA GLY A 34 2.86 -16.27 -7.58
C GLY A 34 1.86 -15.11 -7.67
N LYS A 35 1.91 -14.19 -6.71
CA LYS A 35 1.10 -12.96 -6.74
C LYS A 35 1.42 -12.10 -7.95
N TYR A 36 2.70 -11.95 -8.29
CA TYR A 36 3.10 -11.18 -9.47
C TYR A 36 2.57 -11.80 -10.77
N ARG A 37 2.68 -13.12 -10.94
CA ARG A 37 2.10 -13.82 -12.10
C ARG A 37 0.60 -13.65 -12.19
N ALA A 38 -0.11 -13.78 -11.05
CA ALA A 38 -1.55 -13.55 -11.00
C ALA A 38 -1.91 -12.09 -11.35
N PHE A 39 -1.15 -11.11 -10.85
CA PHE A 39 -1.30 -9.70 -11.20
C PHE A 39 -1.09 -9.47 -12.70
N LEU A 40 -0.01 -10.03 -13.29
CA LEU A 40 0.27 -9.92 -14.72
C LEU A 40 -0.88 -10.50 -15.56
N LEU A 41 -1.31 -11.73 -15.27
CA LEU A 41 -2.38 -12.40 -16.02
C LEU A 41 -3.69 -11.61 -15.98
N LEU A 42 -4.11 -11.19 -14.78
CA LEU A 42 -5.34 -10.41 -14.62
C LEU A 42 -5.25 -9.05 -15.31
N SER A 43 -4.13 -8.33 -15.12
CA SER A 43 -4.00 -6.96 -15.61
C SER A 43 -3.73 -6.90 -17.12
N LEU A 44 -2.88 -7.79 -17.65
CA LEU A 44 -2.67 -7.91 -19.10
C LEU A 44 -3.96 -8.36 -19.80
N GLY A 45 -4.65 -9.37 -19.26
CA GLY A 45 -5.93 -9.82 -19.80
C GLY A 45 -6.97 -8.69 -19.83
N TYR A 46 -7.04 -7.89 -18.75
CA TYR A 46 -7.90 -6.71 -18.69
C TYR A 46 -7.52 -5.67 -19.76
N VAL A 47 -6.24 -5.28 -19.83
CA VAL A 47 -5.75 -4.27 -20.77
C VAL A 47 -5.97 -4.72 -22.22
N LEU A 48 -5.65 -5.98 -22.55
CA LEU A 48 -5.86 -6.54 -23.89
C LEU A 48 -7.34 -6.56 -24.28
N ALA A 49 -8.21 -7.03 -23.39
CA ALA A 49 -9.66 -7.03 -23.64
C ALA A 49 -10.20 -5.62 -23.86
N MET A 50 -9.78 -4.65 -23.05
CA MET A 50 -10.19 -3.25 -23.21
C MET A 50 -9.63 -2.61 -24.47
N THR A 51 -8.42 -3.00 -24.89
CA THR A 51 -7.80 -2.53 -26.13
C THR A 51 -8.56 -3.06 -27.34
N ALA A 52 -8.89 -4.36 -27.36
CA ALA A 52 -9.69 -4.97 -28.43
C ALA A 52 -11.07 -4.32 -28.58
N LEU A 53 -11.65 -3.82 -27.49
CA LEU A 53 -12.92 -3.09 -27.50
C LEU A 53 -12.78 -1.58 -27.86
N GLY A 54 -11.57 -1.10 -28.17
CA GLY A 54 -11.32 0.30 -28.48
C GLY A 54 -11.56 1.26 -27.30
N ALA A 55 -11.46 0.76 -26.06
CA ALA A 55 -11.80 1.49 -24.84
C ALA A 55 -10.92 2.74 -24.61
N TRP A 56 -9.70 2.75 -25.15
CA TRP A 56 -8.76 3.86 -25.05
C TRP A 56 -9.28 5.16 -25.68
N LYS A 57 -10.13 5.08 -26.71
CA LYS A 57 -10.74 6.25 -27.37
C LYS A 57 -11.57 7.10 -26.40
N ALA A 58 -12.08 6.50 -25.34
CA ALA A 58 -12.91 7.18 -24.37
C ALA A 58 -12.09 7.72 -23.15
N VAL A 59 -10.81 7.40 -23.03
CA VAL A 59 -9.97 7.85 -21.92
C VAL A 59 -9.79 9.37 -21.98
N ARG A 60 -9.88 10.00 -20.82
CA ARG A 60 -9.76 11.47 -20.66
C ARG A 60 -8.31 11.87 -20.43
N TRP A 61 -7.51 11.76 -21.48
CA TRP A 61 -6.05 11.97 -21.45
C TRP A 61 -5.62 13.29 -20.80
N ARG A 62 -6.41 14.36 -20.95
CA ARG A 62 -6.13 15.69 -20.41
C ARG A 62 -6.64 15.91 -18.97
N ALA A 63 -7.30 14.92 -18.36
CA ALA A 63 -7.72 15.06 -16.97
C ALA A 63 -6.50 15.16 -16.05
N PRO A 64 -6.49 16.03 -15.03
CA PRO A 64 -5.29 16.25 -14.17
C PRO A 64 -4.70 14.98 -13.60
N MET A 65 -5.53 14.06 -13.09
CA MET A 65 -5.05 12.78 -12.56
C MET A 65 -4.47 11.87 -13.64
N CYS A 66 -5.02 11.91 -14.89
CA CYS A 66 -4.45 11.14 -16.01
C CYS A 66 -3.10 11.72 -16.42
N LEU A 67 -2.98 13.06 -16.49
CA LEU A 67 -1.71 13.72 -16.80
C LEU A 67 -0.65 13.44 -15.73
N ALA A 68 -1.00 13.47 -14.45
CA ALA A 68 -0.08 13.13 -13.36
C ALA A 68 0.40 11.66 -13.45
N ALA A 69 -0.51 10.71 -13.74
CA ALA A 69 -0.16 9.31 -13.92
C ALA A 69 0.73 9.08 -15.17
N LEU A 70 0.48 9.78 -16.26
CA LEU A 70 1.30 9.73 -17.46
C LEU A 70 2.67 10.38 -17.23
N ALA A 71 2.73 11.50 -16.51
CA ALA A 71 3.98 12.15 -16.15
C ALA A 71 4.83 11.22 -15.26
N TYR A 72 4.21 10.59 -14.25
CA TYR A 72 4.90 9.58 -13.44
C TYR A 72 5.46 8.45 -14.29
N LEU A 73 4.65 7.86 -15.18
CA LEU A 73 5.11 6.78 -16.06
C LEU A 73 6.23 7.24 -17.02
N ALA A 74 6.10 8.42 -17.62
CA ALA A 74 7.11 8.95 -18.53
C ALA A 74 8.46 9.21 -17.81
N LEU A 75 8.42 9.75 -16.60
CA LEU A 75 9.61 9.99 -15.78
C LEU A 75 10.23 8.68 -15.30
N THR A 76 9.41 7.69 -14.93
CA THR A 76 9.87 6.32 -14.62
C THR A 76 10.54 5.67 -15.82
N ALA A 77 9.96 5.81 -17.02
CA ALA A 77 10.53 5.29 -18.27
C ALA A 77 11.86 5.99 -18.62
N LEU A 78 11.93 7.32 -18.44
CA LEU A 78 13.15 8.08 -18.61
C LEU A 78 14.24 7.65 -17.64
N SER A 79 13.90 7.50 -16.36
CA SER A 79 14.80 6.96 -15.34
C SER A 79 15.33 5.58 -15.74
N ALA A 80 14.44 4.70 -16.19
CA ALA A 80 14.81 3.36 -16.64
C ALA A 80 15.74 3.38 -17.88
N ALA A 81 15.46 4.25 -18.86
CA ALA A 81 16.25 4.37 -20.09
C ALA A 81 17.68 4.89 -19.83
N LEU A 82 17.85 5.72 -18.79
CA LEU A 82 19.14 6.31 -18.39
C LEU A 82 19.83 5.51 -17.26
N SER A 83 19.26 4.39 -16.86
CA SER A 83 19.81 3.55 -15.80
C SER A 83 21.03 2.74 -16.30
N PRO A 84 22.09 2.63 -15.48
CA PRO A 84 23.25 1.78 -15.83
C PRO A 84 22.96 0.29 -15.68
N TYR A 85 21.80 -0.10 -15.12
CA TYR A 85 21.48 -1.50 -14.80
C TYR A 85 20.76 -2.25 -15.92
N GLY A 86 20.76 -1.72 -17.14
CA GLY A 86 20.27 -2.39 -18.35
C GLY A 86 18.84 -2.93 -18.22
N THR A 87 18.62 -4.18 -18.60
CA THR A 87 17.29 -4.81 -18.60
C THR A 87 16.71 -5.09 -17.21
N ALA A 88 17.49 -5.00 -16.16
CA ALA A 88 17.01 -5.20 -14.78
C ALA A 88 15.89 -4.23 -14.40
N VAL A 89 15.89 -3.02 -14.97
CA VAL A 89 14.83 -2.00 -14.77
C VAL A 89 13.45 -2.45 -15.26
N LEU A 90 13.37 -3.42 -16.17
CA LEU A 90 12.10 -3.85 -16.76
C LEU A 90 11.24 -4.61 -15.73
N LEU A 91 11.84 -5.54 -15.01
CA LEU A 91 11.15 -6.36 -14.02
C LEU A 91 11.37 -5.88 -12.58
N GLY A 92 12.48 -5.19 -12.31
CA GLY A 92 12.93 -4.88 -10.96
C GLY A 92 13.47 -6.11 -10.23
N GLY A 93 13.70 -5.98 -8.93
CA GLY A 93 14.20 -7.05 -8.08
C GLY A 93 13.15 -8.11 -7.72
N THR A 94 13.35 -8.74 -6.57
CA THR A 94 12.42 -9.76 -6.04
C THR A 94 11.00 -9.23 -5.83
N ARG A 95 10.82 -7.92 -5.70
CA ARG A 95 9.52 -7.26 -5.49
C ARG A 95 8.77 -6.97 -6.79
N ARG A 96 9.42 -7.16 -7.95
CA ARG A 96 8.82 -6.97 -9.27
C ARG A 96 8.22 -5.57 -9.49
N ASP A 97 8.91 -4.54 -9.02
CA ASP A 97 8.51 -3.12 -9.05
C ASP A 97 9.18 -2.32 -10.18
N GLY A 98 9.56 -3.01 -11.27
CA GLY A 98 10.16 -2.42 -12.46
C GLY A 98 9.19 -1.70 -13.39
N LEU A 99 9.72 -1.23 -14.53
CA LEU A 99 9.00 -0.43 -15.53
C LEU A 99 7.74 -1.13 -16.08
N LEU A 100 7.78 -2.45 -16.27
CA LEU A 100 6.63 -3.22 -16.76
C LEU A 100 5.45 -3.11 -15.78
N THR A 101 5.73 -3.23 -14.48
CA THR A 101 4.71 -3.09 -13.42
C THR A 101 4.15 -1.67 -13.38
N ALA A 102 5.01 -0.63 -13.47
CA ALA A 102 4.59 0.76 -13.49
C ALA A 102 3.73 1.07 -14.73
N ALA A 103 4.10 0.57 -15.91
CA ALA A 103 3.32 0.73 -17.14
C ALA A 103 1.94 0.07 -17.03
N LEU A 104 1.90 -1.13 -16.43
CA LEU A 104 0.65 -1.87 -16.25
C LEU A 104 -0.27 -1.18 -15.24
N TYR A 105 0.28 -0.63 -14.14
CA TYR A 105 -0.48 0.19 -13.20
C TYR A 105 -1.11 1.43 -13.89
N ALA A 106 -0.32 2.17 -14.67
CA ALA A 106 -0.81 3.35 -15.37
C ALA A 106 -1.90 2.98 -16.39
N ALA A 107 -1.72 1.91 -17.17
CA ALA A 107 -2.71 1.42 -18.13
C ALA A 107 -4.02 1.01 -17.45
N VAL A 108 -3.93 0.23 -16.38
CA VAL A 108 -5.08 -0.18 -15.57
C VAL A 108 -5.79 1.04 -14.99
N PHE A 109 -5.06 1.99 -14.41
CA PHE A 109 -5.62 3.23 -13.88
C PHE A 109 -6.39 4.01 -14.93
N LEU A 110 -5.79 4.29 -16.09
CA LEU A 110 -6.41 5.08 -17.16
C LEU A 110 -7.72 4.46 -17.64
N LEU A 111 -7.75 3.15 -17.81
CA LEU A 111 -8.94 2.42 -18.22
C LEU A 111 -10.01 2.38 -17.12
N LEU A 112 -9.63 2.08 -15.87
CA LEU A 112 -10.56 2.07 -14.75
C LEU A 112 -11.09 3.46 -14.43
N ALA A 113 -10.25 4.50 -14.50
CA ALA A 113 -10.66 5.89 -14.28
C ALA A 113 -11.83 6.28 -15.19
N ARG A 114 -11.85 5.80 -16.43
CA ARG A 114 -12.92 6.07 -17.38
C ARG A 114 -14.11 5.12 -17.25
N HIS A 115 -13.86 3.82 -17.11
CA HIS A 115 -14.88 2.80 -17.33
C HIS A 115 -15.46 2.21 -16.03
N LEU A 116 -14.72 2.21 -14.91
CA LEU A 116 -15.22 1.68 -13.66
C LEU A 116 -16.31 2.56 -13.07
N ARG A 117 -17.43 1.94 -12.70
CA ARG A 117 -18.50 2.56 -11.90
C ARG A 117 -18.59 1.78 -10.58
N PRO A 118 -17.84 2.22 -9.54
CA PRO A 118 -17.81 1.52 -8.26
C PRO A 118 -19.15 1.65 -7.55
N ASP A 119 -19.58 0.58 -6.91
CA ASP A 119 -20.75 0.52 -6.05
C ASP A 119 -20.41 -0.12 -4.68
N ARG A 120 -21.41 -0.21 -3.80
CA ARG A 120 -21.23 -0.78 -2.45
C ARG A 120 -20.82 -2.26 -2.46
N ARG A 121 -21.15 -3.01 -3.53
CA ARG A 121 -20.85 -4.44 -3.65
C ARG A 121 -19.35 -4.72 -3.70
N LEU A 122 -18.56 -3.80 -4.28
CA LEU A 122 -17.10 -3.92 -4.28
C LEU A 122 -16.52 -3.87 -2.86
N LEU A 123 -17.04 -2.98 -1.99
CA LEU A 123 -16.62 -2.97 -0.59
C LEU A 123 -17.09 -4.22 0.15
N TYR A 124 -18.29 -4.69 -0.13
CA TYR A 124 -18.82 -5.92 0.50
C TYR A 124 -17.97 -7.14 0.11
N ALA A 125 -17.57 -7.23 -1.14
CA ALA A 125 -16.65 -8.27 -1.60
C ALA A 125 -15.26 -8.16 -0.92
N ALA A 126 -14.71 -6.95 -0.80
CA ALA A 126 -13.47 -6.71 -0.08
C ALA A 126 -13.58 -7.08 1.41
N ALA A 127 -14.71 -6.75 2.06
CA ALA A 127 -14.95 -7.10 3.46
C ALA A 127 -15.03 -8.61 3.70
N VAL A 128 -15.65 -9.35 2.78
CA VAL A 128 -15.66 -10.82 2.83
C VAL A 128 -14.26 -11.38 2.65
N SER A 129 -13.49 -10.85 1.69
CA SER A 129 -12.10 -11.28 1.45
C SER A 129 -11.19 -10.95 2.65
N ALA A 130 -11.38 -9.79 3.28
CA ALA A 130 -10.67 -9.44 4.51
C ALA A 130 -11.01 -10.43 5.64
N ALA A 131 -12.29 -10.73 5.85
CA ALA A 131 -12.71 -11.70 6.88
C ALA A 131 -12.14 -13.12 6.65
N LEU A 132 -12.08 -13.58 5.40
CA LEU A 132 -11.44 -14.85 5.07
C LEU A 132 -9.93 -14.83 5.31
N CYS A 133 -9.26 -13.71 5.00
CA CYS A 133 -7.85 -13.52 5.32
C CYS A 133 -7.62 -13.46 6.84
N ASP A 134 -8.50 -12.78 7.57
CA ASP A 134 -8.46 -12.70 9.04
C ASP A 134 -8.56 -14.10 9.67
N LEU A 135 -9.53 -14.91 9.22
CA LEU A 135 -9.67 -16.28 9.70
C LEU A 135 -8.41 -17.12 9.43
N LEU A 136 -7.82 -16.98 8.25
CA LEU A 136 -6.56 -17.64 7.93
C LEU A 136 -5.46 -17.23 8.91
N VAL A 137 -5.28 -15.92 9.12
CA VAL A 137 -4.28 -15.38 10.07
C VAL A 137 -4.52 -15.91 11.48
N LEU A 138 -5.75 -15.86 11.97
CA LEU A 138 -6.07 -16.32 13.33
C LEU A 138 -5.79 -17.82 13.53
N VAL A 139 -6.07 -18.65 12.53
CA VAL A 139 -5.72 -20.08 12.57
C VAL A 139 -4.20 -20.27 12.58
N GLN A 140 -3.45 -19.45 11.86
CA GLN A 140 -1.97 -19.46 11.86
C GLN A 140 -1.41 -19.01 13.22
N LEU A 141 -2.00 -18.00 13.84
CA LEU A 141 -1.65 -17.54 15.19
C LEU A 141 -1.99 -18.58 16.30
N MET A 142 -2.77 -19.61 16.00
CA MET A 142 -2.96 -20.78 16.85
C MET A 142 -1.89 -21.88 16.61
N GLY A 143 -0.80 -21.58 15.89
CA GLY A 143 0.26 -22.54 15.58
C GLY A 143 -0.13 -23.57 14.52
N ARG A 144 -1.18 -23.32 13.73
CA ARG A 144 -1.60 -24.23 12.65
C ARG A 144 -1.02 -23.79 11.33
N ASN A 145 -0.76 -24.75 10.44
CA ASN A 145 -0.32 -24.51 9.06
C ASN A 145 -1.44 -24.92 8.07
N PRO A 146 -2.57 -24.17 8.02
CA PRO A 146 -3.61 -24.47 7.07
C PRO A 146 -3.09 -24.23 5.66
N LEU A 147 -3.56 -25.06 4.71
CA LEU A 147 -3.21 -24.94 3.29
C LEU A 147 -1.71 -25.12 2.98
N TRP A 148 -0.93 -25.68 3.91
CA TRP A 148 0.53 -25.94 3.76
C TRP A 148 1.30 -24.71 3.28
N LEU A 149 1.03 -23.55 3.86
CA LEU A 149 1.66 -22.29 3.46
C LEU A 149 3.09 -22.17 4.00
N TYR A 150 3.37 -22.71 5.17
CA TYR A 150 4.73 -22.89 5.67
C TYR A 150 5.28 -24.24 5.20
N PRO A 151 6.60 -24.41 5.10
CA PRO A 151 7.21 -25.71 4.89
C PRO A 151 6.73 -26.76 5.88
N THR A 152 6.84 -28.03 5.51
CA THR A 152 6.39 -29.15 6.34
C THR A 152 7.04 -29.13 7.72
N GLY A 153 6.22 -29.25 8.76
CA GLY A 153 6.67 -29.22 10.16
C GLY A 153 6.81 -27.83 10.76
N LEU A 154 6.66 -26.76 9.96
CA LEU A 154 6.77 -25.37 10.43
C LEU A 154 5.42 -24.69 10.56
N ASN A 155 5.36 -23.68 11.43
CA ASN A 155 4.21 -22.79 11.63
C ASN A 155 4.66 -21.36 11.95
N TYR A 156 3.74 -20.49 12.28
CA TYR A 156 4.01 -19.07 12.57
C TYR A 156 5.01 -18.83 13.71
N PHE A 157 5.16 -19.75 14.66
CA PHE A 157 5.96 -19.56 15.87
C PHE A 157 7.33 -20.22 15.83
N ASP A 158 7.71 -20.87 14.73
CA ASP A 158 9.02 -21.54 14.65
C ASP A 158 10.14 -20.51 14.51
N GLY A 159 10.62 -20.05 15.67
CA GLY A 159 11.43 -18.84 15.89
C GLY A 159 12.81 -18.81 15.26
N ASP A 160 13.35 -19.97 14.87
CA ASP A 160 14.70 -20.10 14.28
C ASP A 160 14.68 -20.17 12.77
N VAL A 161 13.52 -19.97 12.15
CA VAL A 161 13.31 -20.11 10.70
C VAL A 161 12.89 -18.79 10.07
N ALA A 162 13.30 -18.59 8.82
CA ALA A 162 13.01 -17.38 8.04
C ALA A 162 11.51 -17.02 7.91
N TYR A 163 10.60 -17.90 8.29
CA TYR A 163 9.15 -17.71 8.19
C TYR A 163 8.48 -17.28 9.48
N SER A 164 9.12 -17.50 10.63
CA SER A 164 8.52 -17.23 11.93
C SER A 164 8.27 -15.74 12.16
N GLY A 165 7.04 -15.39 12.54
CA GLY A 165 6.66 -14.02 12.84
C GLY A 165 6.67 -13.05 11.66
N PHE A 166 7.08 -13.49 10.44
CA PHE A 166 7.21 -12.64 9.26
C PHE A 166 6.14 -12.91 8.19
N TYR A 167 5.53 -14.07 8.21
CA TYR A 167 4.59 -14.49 7.19
C TYR A 167 3.26 -14.93 7.80
N ALA A 168 2.18 -14.31 7.37
CA ALA A 168 0.82 -14.68 7.73
C ALA A 168 -0.18 -14.17 6.69
N GLY A 169 -1.32 -14.86 6.57
CA GLY A 169 -2.42 -14.46 5.72
C GLY A 169 -2.15 -14.64 4.22
N ALA A 170 -3.06 -14.10 3.41
CA ALA A 170 -3.04 -14.31 1.96
C ALA A 170 -2.09 -13.35 1.20
N ALA A 171 -1.56 -12.33 1.86
CA ALA A 171 -0.54 -11.45 1.27
C ALA A 171 0.90 -11.95 1.52
N GLY A 172 1.06 -12.97 2.34
CA GLY A 172 2.33 -13.58 2.68
C GLY A 172 3.00 -12.88 3.86
N ASN A 173 3.75 -11.83 3.60
CA ASN A 173 4.40 -11.05 4.66
C ASN A 173 3.37 -10.36 5.57
N ILE A 174 3.63 -10.33 6.90
CA ILE A 174 2.71 -9.72 7.88
C ILE A 174 2.48 -8.24 7.64
N ASP A 175 3.50 -7.50 7.17
CA ASP A 175 3.37 -6.07 6.89
C ASP A 175 2.39 -5.84 5.73
N PHE A 176 2.47 -6.64 4.66
CA PHE A 176 1.54 -6.55 3.53
C PHE A 176 0.13 -6.98 3.91
N THR A 177 0.01 -8.04 4.71
CA THR A 177 -1.28 -8.51 5.22
C THR A 177 -1.94 -7.44 6.09
N ALA A 178 -1.21 -6.90 7.08
CA ALA A 178 -1.72 -5.84 7.93
C ALA A 178 -2.02 -4.55 7.14
N PHE A 179 -1.20 -4.22 6.13
CA PHE A 179 -1.45 -3.09 5.22
C PHE A 179 -2.80 -3.21 4.52
N LEU A 180 -3.07 -4.35 3.86
CA LEU A 180 -4.32 -4.58 3.14
C LEU A 180 -5.53 -4.63 4.08
N LEU A 181 -5.39 -5.27 5.24
CA LEU A 181 -6.43 -5.31 6.26
C LEU A 181 -6.74 -3.92 6.80
N ALA A 182 -5.73 -3.06 6.99
CA ALA A 182 -5.93 -1.66 7.41
C ALA A 182 -6.69 -0.85 6.36
N LEU A 183 -6.40 -1.02 5.07
CA LEU A 183 -7.18 -0.37 4.00
C LEU A 183 -8.66 -0.79 4.04
N CYS A 184 -8.90 -2.10 4.19
CA CYS A 184 -10.26 -2.63 4.30
C CYS A 184 -10.96 -2.11 5.56
N ALA A 185 -10.27 -2.05 6.71
CA ALA A 185 -10.80 -1.52 7.96
C ALA A 185 -11.16 -0.03 7.83
N ALA A 186 -10.28 0.79 7.23
CA ALA A 186 -10.54 2.21 6.97
C ALA A 186 -11.77 2.41 6.07
N ALA A 187 -11.89 1.62 5.00
CA ALA A 187 -13.06 1.66 4.11
C ALA A 187 -14.34 1.20 4.80
N MET A 188 -14.29 0.11 5.58
CA MET A 188 -15.45 -0.39 6.35
C MET A 188 -15.88 0.60 7.42
N ALA A 189 -14.95 1.18 8.18
CA ALA A 189 -15.23 2.22 9.18
C ALA A 189 -15.92 3.43 8.53
N ALA A 190 -15.38 3.93 7.42
CA ALA A 190 -15.98 5.03 6.67
C ALA A 190 -17.40 4.69 6.19
N ALA A 191 -17.63 3.49 5.67
CA ALA A 191 -18.92 3.02 5.21
C ALA A 191 -19.95 2.88 6.37
N LEU A 192 -19.51 2.40 7.54
CA LEU A 192 -20.33 2.32 8.75
C LEU A 192 -20.75 3.69 9.23
N VAL A 193 -19.81 4.65 9.30
CA VAL A 193 -20.10 6.06 9.68
C VAL A 193 -21.06 6.71 8.68
N ARG A 194 -20.96 6.35 7.39
CA ARG A 194 -21.86 6.83 6.31
C ARG A 194 -23.20 6.08 6.24
N GLY A 195 -23.47 5.18 7.18
CA GLY A 195 -24.75 4.49 7.32
C GLY A 195 -25.02 3.45 6.23
N TRP A 196 -23.94 2.80 5.67
CA TRP A 196 -24.16 1.73 4.67
C TRP A 196 -24.85 0.53 5.32
N SER A 197 -24.20 -0.57 5.52
CA SER A 197 -24.84 -1.76 6.10
C SER A 197 -24.19 -2.15 7.42
N LYS A 198 -25.02 -2.39 8.45
CA LYS A 198 -24.54 -2.78 9.79
C LYS A 198 -23.83 -4.14 9.81
N TRP A 199 -24.06 -4.99 8.82
CA TRP A 199 -23.35 -6.27 8.73
C TRP A 199 -21.82 -6.08 8.58
N LEU A 200 -21.37 -4.94 8.05
CA LEU A 200 -19.94 -4.59 7.97
C LEU A 200 -19.28 -4.51 9.37
N LEU A 201 -20.04 -4.39 10.43
CA LEU A 201 -19.51 -4.33 11.79
C LEU A 201 -18.78 -5.62 12.17
N ALA A 202 -19.30 -6.78 11.77
CA ALA A 202 -18.70 -8.07 12.09
C ALA A 202 -17.31 -8.25 11.41
N PRO A 203 -17.16 -8.12 10.08
CA PRO A 203 -15.84 -8.19 9.45
C PRO A 203 -14.91 -7.05 9.92
N PHE A 204 -15.43 -5.84 10.17
CA PHE A 204 -14.62 -4.75 10.71
C PHE A 204 -14.03 -5.10 12.09
N ALA A 205 -14.85 -5.60 13.02
CA ALA A 205 -14.39 -6.00 14.36
C ALA A 205 -13.37 -7.15 14.29
N LEU A 206 -13.60 -8.14 13.41
CA LEU A 206 -12.67 -9.23 13.17
C LEU A 206 -11.33 -8.70 12.64
N THR A 207 -11.36 -7.83 11.63
CA THR A 207 -10.15 -7.22 11.06
C THR A 207 -9.39 -6.40 12.10
N MET A 208 -10.08 -5.60 12.93
CA MET A 208 -9.44 -4.84 14.01
C MET A 208 -8.79 -5.76 15.03
N TRP A 209 -9.44 -6.88 15.37
CA TRP A 209 -8.86 -7.89 16.25
C TRP A 209 -7.60 -8.53 15.65
N THR A 210 -7.65 -8.91 14.38
CA THR A 210 -6.50 -9.48 13.65
C THR A 210 -5.33 -8.49 13.61
N LEU A 211 -5.58 -7.22 13.28
CA LEU A 211 -4.55 -6.17 13.26
C LEU A 211 -3.91 -5.97 14.65
N TRP A 212 -4.72 -6.04 15.70
CA TRP A 212 -4.21 -5.98 17.08
C TRP A 212 -3.29 -7.16 17.40
N GLN A 213 -3.61 -8.36 16.94
CA GLN A 213 -2.79 -9.54 17.13
C GLN A 213 -1.50 -9.52 16.30
N LEU A 214 -1.55 -9.03 15.07
CA LEU A 214 -0.37 -8.89 14.22
C LEU A 214 0.62 -7.82 14.71
N ARG A 215 0.15 -6.81 15.47
CA ARG A 215 0.96 -5.74 16.07
C ARG A 215 1.85 -4.97 15.08
N VAL A 216 1.44 -4.87 13.81
CA VAL A 216 2.16 -4.11 12.80
C VAL A 216 1.91 -2.62 13.00
N ALA A 217 2.88 -1.93 13.60
CA ALA A 217 2.77 -0.51 13.98
C ALA A 217 2.39 0.40 12.81
N ALA A 218 2.93 0.17 11.62
CA ALA A 218 2.64 0.96 10.42
C ALA A 218 1.14 0.93 10.03
N ALA A 219 0.51 -0.25 10.10
CA ALA A 219 -0.91 -0.42 9.79
C ALA A 219 -1.81 0.25 10.85
N LEU A 220 -1.47 0.09 12.14
CA LEU A 220 -2.20 0.71 13.24
C LEU A 220 -2.07 2.24 13.21
N LEU A 221 -0.87 2.76 12.92
CA LEU A 221 -0.65 4.19 12.73
C LEU A 221 -1.44 4.72 11.53
N GLY A 222 -1.43 3.99 10.41
CA GLY A 222 -2.23 4.32 9.22
C GLY A 222 -3.72 4.49 9.56
N LEU A 223 -4.28 3.57 10.34
CA LEU A 223 -5.67 3.65 10.82
C LEU A 223 -5.89 4.82 11.78
N ALA A 224 -5.01 5.01 12.77
CA ALA A 224 -5.13 6.09 13.76
C ALA A 224 -5.09 7.48 13.09
N VAL A 225 -4.13 7.69 12.18
CA VAL A 225 -4.02 8.94 11.41
C VAL A 225 -5.24 9.12 10.51
N THR A 226 -5.73 8.04 9.88
CA THR A 226 -6.95 8.09 9.05
C THR A 226 -8.19 8.41 9.88
N ALA A 227 -8.31 7.91 11.10
CA ALA A 227 -9.41 8.23 12.00
C ALA A 227 -9.45 9.74 12.33
N VAL A 228 -8.29 10.38 12.49
CA VAL A 228 -8.18 11.80 12.80
C VAL A 228 -8.32 12.67 11.54
N LEU A 229 -7.47 12.45 10.52
CA LEU A 229 -7.48 13.26 9.29
C LEU A 229 -8.71 13.00 8.42
N GLY A 230 -9.37 11.85 8.55
CA GLY A 230 -10.59 11.50 7.85
C GLY A 230 -11.86 12.16 8.39
N LEU A 231 -11.84 12.81 9.56
CA LEU A 231 -13.03 13.45 10.15
C LEU A 231 -13.74 14.42 9.19
N PRO A 232 -13.05 15.37 8.51
CA PRO A 232 -13.69 16.27 7.57
C PRO A 232 -14.23 15.57 6.31
N LEU A 233 -13.69 14.40 5.99
CA LEU A 233 -14.13 13.56 4.89
C LEU A 233 -15.41 12.81 5.26
N LEU A 234 -15.50 12.32 6.50
CA LEU A 234 -16.63 11.53 6.99
C LEU A 234 -17.83 12.39 7.35
N PHE A 235 -17.62 13.64 7.83
CA PHE A 235 -18.64 14.56 8.27
C PHE A 235 -18.65 15.89 7.49
N PRO A 236 -18.90 15.87 6.16
CA PRO A 236 -18.75 17.04 5.29
C PRO A 236 -19.68 18.21 5.66
N ARG A 237 -20.87 17.93 6.22
CA ARG A 237 -21.81 18.96 6.67
C ARG A 237 -21.28 19.79 7.85
N ARG A 238 -20.38 19.24 8.67
CA ARG A 238 -19.72 19.90 9.82
C ARG A 238 -18.23 20.13 9.55
N ARG A 239 -17.84 20.29 8.31
CA ARG A 239 -16.45 20.29 7.86
C ARG A 239 -15.52 21.22 8.64
N ARG A 240 -15.97 22.46 8.95
CA ARG A 240 -15.15 23.41 9.74
C ARG A 240 -14.89 22.91 11.16
N ALA A 241 -15.93 22.42 11.84
CA ALA A 241 -15.78 21.83 13.17
C ALA A 241 -14.88 20.58 13.15
N MET A 242 -14.99 19.75 12.12
CA MET A 242 -14.14 18.57 11.97
C MET A 242 -12.68 18.93 11.73
N TRP A 243 -12.38 19.98 10.95
CA TRP A 243 -11.01 20.47 10.83
C TRP A 243 -10.46 20.99 12.16
N ALA A 244 -11.27 21.74 12.93
CA ALA A 244 -10.88 22.18 14.26
C ALA A 244 -10.61 21.00 15.20
N LEU A 245 -11.48 19.98 15.17
CA LEU A 245 -11.29 18.76 15.95
C LEU A 245 -10.04 17.98 15.50
N THR A 246 -9.81 17.86 14.19
CA THR A 246 -8.58 17.24 13.63
C THR A 246 -7.33 17.95 14.16
N LEU A 247 -7.29 19.27 14.11
CA LEU A 247 -6.16 20.06 14.63
C LEU A 247 -5.96 19.83 16.13
N LEU A 248 -7.07 19.85 16.90
CA LEU A 248 -7.03 19.61 18.34
C LEU A 248 -6.47 18.21 18.67
N LEU A 249 -6.99 17.17 18.00
CA LEU A 249 -6.54 15.79 18.22
C LEU A 249 -5.09 15.59 17.78
N THR A 250 -4.66 16.23 16.69
CA THR A 250 -3.26 16.20 16.24
C THR A 250 -2.35 16.88 17.25
N ALA A 251 -2.76 18.05 17.76
CA ALA A 251 -2.00 18.76 18.81
C ALA A 251 -1.95 17.95 20.11
N ALA A 252 -3.05 17.32 20.50
CA ALA A 252 -3.11 16.47 21.68
C ALA A 252 -2.21 15.23 21.53
N ALA A 253 -2.19 14.58 20.35
CA ALA A 253 -1.32 13.46 20.08
C ALA A 253 0.16 13.88 20.12
N PHE A 254 0.50 15.04 19.52
CA PHE A 254 1.86 15.59 19.62
C PHE A 254 2.25 15.89 21.07
N ALA A 255 1.38 16.54 21.84
CA ALA A 255 1.63 16.83 23.25
C ALA A 255 1.81 15.54 24.06
N LEU A 256 0.97 14.52 23.81
CA LEU A 256 1.10 13.21 24.44
C LEU A 256 2.48 12.61 24.18
N ILE A 257 2.92 12.57 22.93
CA ILE A 257 4.24 12.03 22.56
C ILE A 257 5.37 12.88 23.16
N TRP A 258 5.20 14.20 23.21
CA TRP A 258 6.21 15.12 23.75
C TRP A 258 6.40 14.98 25.27
N PHE A 259 5.32 14.89 26.04
CA PHE A 259 5.35 14.88 27.51
C PHE A 259 5.37 13.48 28.13
N PHE A 260 5.06 12.45 27.37
CA PHE A 260 4.97 11.09 27.89
C PHE A 260 6.03 10.17 27.24
N PRO A 261 7.15 9.89 27.96
CA PRO A 261 8.28 9.14 27.39
C PRO A 261 7.92 7.69 27.04
N GLY A 262 6.93 7.09 27.75
CA GLY A 262 6.59 5.66 27.60
C GLY A 262 7.70 4.73 28.12
N ASP A 263 7.35 3.45 28.26
CA ASP A 263 8.27 2.41 28.74
C ASP A 263 8.79 1.52 27.60
N GLY A 264 9.10 2.11 26.43
CA GLY A 264 9.55 1.42 25.23
C GLY A 264 8.51 1.38 24.11
N GLY A 265 8.87 0.74 23.00
CA GLY A 265 8.05 0.64 21.79
C GLY A 265 8.00 1.94 21.00
N THR A 266 7.15 1.96 19.95
CA THR A 266 7.10 3.03 18.95
C THR A 266 6.83 4.42 19.53
N LEU A 267 6.03 4.54 20.58
CA LEU A 267 5.76 5.85 21.20
C LEU A 267 6.99 6.40 21.93
N SER A 268 7.74 5.55 22.63
CA SER A 268 9.01 5.93 23.26
C SER A 268 10.06 6.30 22.22
N GLU A 269 10.16 5.57 21.10
CA GLU A 269 11.04 5.93 19.98
C GLU A 269 10.68 7.31 19.42
N LEU A 270 9.38 7.59 19.20
CA LEU A 270 8.90 8.89 18.73
C LEU A 270 9.18 10.01 19.75
N HIS A 271 8.98 9.76 21.05
CA HIS A 271 9.32 10.71 22.12
C HIS A 271 10.81 11.07 22.07
N ARG A 272 11.69 10.07 22.07
CA ARG A 272 13.15 10.27 22.00
C ARG A 272 13.55 11.03 20.72
N LEU A 273 12.98 10.66 19.58
CA LEU A 273 13.22 11.35 18.31
C LEU A 273 12.86 12.84 18.35
N LEU A 274 11.71 13.19 18.94
CA LEU A 274 11.27 14.58 19.12
C LEU A 274 12.20 15.38 20.05
N HIS A 275 12.85 14.73 21.00
CA HIS A 275 13.83 15.35 21.91
C HIS A 275 15.27 15.34 21.37
N GLY A 276 15.47 14.91 20.11
CA GLY A 276 16.78 14.89 19.46
C GLY A 276 17.66 13.69 19.82
N ASP A 277 17.13 12.72 20.59
CA ASP A 277 17.81 11.47 20.87
C ASP A 277 17.51 10.46 19.76
N VAL A 278 18.32 10.52 18.71
CA VAL A 278 18.15 9.75 17.48
C VAL A 278 18.98 8.47 17.53
N ASP A 279 18.29 7.34 17.66
CA ASP A 279 18.91 6.02 17.52
C ASP A 279 18.56 5.45 16.12
N LEU A 280 19.56 5.04 15.37
CA LEU A 280 19.39 4.52 14.01
C LEU A 280 18.62 3.19 13.97
N THR A 281 18.48 2.50 15.10
CA THR A 281 17.69 1.26 15.21
C THR A 281 16.18 1.53 15.27
N PHE A 282 15.74 2.78 15.51
CA PHE A 282 14.32 3.13 15.58
C PHE A 282 13.57 2.74 14.31
N GLY A 283 12.28 2.42 14.50
CA GLY A 283 11.41 1.96 13.44
C GLY A 283 11.87 0.63 12.83
N SER A 284 12.40 -0.29 13.64
CA SER A 284 12.98 -1.55 13.16
C SER A 284 14.11 -1.31 12.16
N SER A 285 15.07 -0.46 12.53
CA SER A 285 16.24 -0.05 11.74
C SER A 285 15.93 0.73 10.46
N ARG A 286 14.71 1.27 10.31
CA ARG A 286 14.36 2.07 9.12
C ARG A 286 15.18 3.35 9.03
N LEU A 287 15.49 4.00 10.16
CA LEU A 287 16.36 5.19 10.14
C LEU A 287 17.76 4.88 9.63
N LEU A 288 18.32 3.72 9.99
CA LEU A 288 19.60 3.26 9.47
C LEU A 288 19.54 3.04 7.96
N ILE A 289 18.49 2.33 7.49
CA ILE A 289 18.25 2.10 6.06
C ILE A 289 18.15 3.45 5.32
N TRP A 290 17.31 4.37 5.80
CA TRP A 290 17.12 5.67 5.15
C TRP A 290 18.39 6.49 5.08
N ARG A 291 19.19 6.50 6.16
CA ARG A 291 20.50 7.15 6.17
C ARG A 291 21.46 6.55 5.15
N SER A 292 21.48 5.22 5.00
CA SER A 292 22.35 4.53 4.05
C SER A 292 21.98 4.79 2.58
N LEU A 293 20.74 5.26 2.31
CA LEU A 293 20.28 5.60 0.96
C LEU A 293 20.61 7.06 0.55
N LEU A 294 21.00 7.94 1.47
CA LEU A 294 21.28 9.34 1.16
C LEU A 294 22.36 9.53 0.07
N PRO A 295 23.47 8.76 0.06
CA PRO A 295 24.47 8.89 -1.01
C PRO A 295 23.87 8.59 -2.39
N LEU A 296 22.99 7.59 -2.51
CA LEU A 296 22.35 7.24 -3.79
C LEU A 296 21.41 8.34 -4.30
N ILE A 297 20.74 9.05 -3.38
CA ILE A 297 19.89 10.20 -3.74
C ILE A 297 20.74 11.35 -4.26
N THR A 298 21.86 11.65 -3.59
CA THR A 298 22.75 12.75 -3.99
C THR A 298 23.49 12.48 -5.29
N GLU A 299 23.78 11.21 -5.60
CA GLU A 299 24.40 10.79 -6.87
C GLU A 299 23.47 11.05 -8.07
N ARG A 300 22.17 10.74 -7.96
CA ARG A 300 21.18 10.86 -9.05
C ARG A 300 19.86 11.48 -8.58
N PRO A 301 19.85 12.75 -8.16
CA PRO A 301 18.71 13.33 -7.44
C PRO A 301 17.43 13.47 -8.28
N LEU A 302 17.56 13.75 -9.58
CA LEU A 302 16.40 14.07 -10.44
C LEU A 302 15.73 12.84 -11.04
N LEU A 303 16.52 11.84 -11.49
CA LEU A 303 16.03 10.68 -12.24
C LEU A 303 16.29 9.34 -11.54
N GLY A 304 16.97 9.36 -10.40
CA GLY A 304 17.28 8.12 -9.66
C GLY A 304 18.18 7.15 -10.41
N GLY A 305 18.29 5.93 -9.92
CA GLY A 305 19.15 4.90 -10.49
C GLY A 305 18.45 3.94 -11.47
N GLY A 306 17.15 4.04 -11.65
CA GLY A 306 16.31 3.12 -12.42
C GLY A 306 15.33 2.36 -11.53
N CYS A 307 14.09 2.21 -11.98
CA CYS A 307 13.02 1.61 -11.18
C CYS A 307 13.33 0.16 -10.79
N GLY A 308 13.11 -0.17 -9.51
CA GLY A 308 13.31 -1.50 -8.96
C GLY A 308 14.76 -1.99 -8.95
N THR A 309 15.77 -1.11 -8.98
CA THR A 309 17.20 -1.48 -9.09
C THR A 309 17.97 -1.35 -7.79
N LEU A 310 17.35 -0.95 -6.68
CA LEU A 310 18.06 -0.74 -5.41
C LEU A 310 18.87 -1.98 -4.97
N TYR A 311 18.38 -3.19 -5.24
CA TYR A 311 19.04 -4.43 -4.88
C TYR A 311 20.38 -4.69 -5.63
N LEU A 312 20.66 -3.93 -6.69
CA LEU A 312 21.91 -3.99 -7.48
C LEU A 312 22.92 -2.93 -7.07
N ARG A 313 22.54 -2.03 -6.15
CA ARG A 313 23.37 -0.90 -5.75
C ARG A 313 24.19 -1.26 -4.52
N ASP A 314 25.35 -0.66 -4.43
CA ASP A 314 26.24 -0.82 -3.29
C ASP A 314 25.71 0.02 -2.11
N VAL A 315 24.89 -0.61 -1.29
CA VAL A 315 24.39 -0.05 -0.04
C VAL A 315 24.99 -0.84 1.10
N PRO A 316 25.63 -0.19 2.09
CA PRO A 316 26.17 -0.88 3.24
C PRO A 316 25.13 -1.79 3.88
N PRO A 317 25.39 -3.08 4.07
CA PRO A 317 24.48 -3.98 4.74
C PRO A 317 24.31 -3.54 6.19
N PHE A 318 23.11 -3.68 6.75
CA PHE A 318 22.95 -3.57 8.19
C PHE A 318 23.00 -4.96 8.83
N TYR A 319 23.34 -4.98 10.12
CA TYR A 319 23.42 -6.23 10.86
C TYR A 319 22.57 -6.18 12.10
N TRP A 320 22.04 -7.34 12.44
CA TRP A 320 21.40 -7.57 13.73
C TRP A 320 22.27 -8.51 14.54
N GLN A 321 22.45 -8.19 15.81
CA GLN A 321 23.08 -9.09 16.77
C GLN A 321 22.01 -9.67 17.69
N ARG A 322 21.82 -10.97 17.61
CA ARG A 322 20.88 -11.71 18.46
C ARG A 322 21.61 -12.92 19.04
N GLY A 323 21.61 -13.07 20.37
CA GLY A 323 22.22 -14.23 21.03
C GLY A 323 23.73 -14.42 20.77
N GLY A 324 24.46 -13.34 20.41
CA GLY A 324 25.89 -13.40 20.08
C GLY A 324 26.17 -13.63 18.59
N GLU A 325 25.17 -13.97 17.78
CA GLU A 325 25.30 -14.11 16.34
C GLU A 325 25.03 -12.77 15.62
N ILE A 326 25.87 -12.47 14.64
CA ILE A 326 25.71 -11.28 13.76
C ILE A 326 25.15 -11.75 12.44
N THR A 327 23.95 -11.31 12.13
CA THR A 327 23.31 -11.57 10.83
C THR A 327 23.34 -10.30 9.98
N TYR A 328 23.88 -10.39 8.78
CA TYR A 328 23.93 -9.29 7.81
C TYR A 328 22.72 -9.31 6.89
N PHE A 329 22.13 -8.15 6.67
CA PHE A 329 21.00 -7.98 5.78
C PHE A 329 21.34 -6.99 4.67
N ALA A 330 21.19 -7.42 3.42
CA ALA A 330 21.31 -6.54 2.27
C ALA A 330 20.11 -5.57 2.22
N VAL A 331 20.36 -4.30 1.96
CA VAL A 331 19.32 -3.29 1.76
C VAL A 331 18.77 -3.43 0.35
N THR A 332 17.67 -4.15 0.20
CA THR A 332 17.01 -4.37 -1.11
C THR A 332 15.79 -3.49 -1.33
N SER A 333 15.40 -2.70 -0.33
CA SER A 333 14.27 -1.77 -0.41
C SER A 333 14.39 -0.67 0.65
N ALA A 334 13.77 0.46 0.39
CA ALA A 334 13.78 1.62 1.28
C ALA A 334 12.87 1.48 2.51
N HIS A 335 11.99 0.49 2.56
CA HIS A 335 10.92 0.37 3.57
C HIS A 335 10.12 1.68 3.79
N ASN A 336 10.01 2.44 2.73
CA ASN A 336 9.25 3.68 2.57
C ASN A 336 9.02 3.83 1.06
N GLU A 337 7.76 3.76 0.62
CA GLU A 337 7.42 3.77 -0.82
C GLU A 337 7.86 5.08 -1.48
N TYR A 338 7.70 6.21 -0.79
CA TYR A 338 8.11 7.52 -1.32
C TYR A 338 9.63 7.64 -1.48
N LEU A 339 10.36 7.18 -0.48
CA LEU A 339 11.82 7.14 -0.54
C LEU A 339 12.31 6.14 -1.59
N GLY A 340 11.61 5.01 -1.76
CA GLY A 340 11.86 4.05 -2.84
C GLY A 340 11.72 4.70 -4.22
N VAL A 341 10.63 5.45 -4.45
CA VAL A 341 10.44 6.21 -5.69
C VAL A 341 11.54 7.25 -5.87
N LEU A 342 11.93 7.97 -4.79
CA LEU A 342 13.00 8.97 -4.86
C LEU A 342 14.35 8.35 -5.25
N VAL A 343 14.73 7.25 -4.62
CA VAL A 343 16.02 6.57 -4.87
C VAL A 343 16.05 5.93 -6.26
N ASP A 344 14.96 5.25 -6.63
CA ASP A 344 14.91 4.47 -7.86
C ASP A 344 14.54 5.31 -9.10
N GLN A 345 13.63 6.26 -8.97
CA GLN A 345 13.05 7.00 -10.09
C GLN A 345 13.34 8.51 -10.04
N GLY A 346 13.87 8.99 -8.90
CA GLY A 346 14.27 10.37 -8.70
C GLY A 346 13.16 11.33 -8.26
N ALA A 347 13.57 12.56 -7.94
CA ALA A 347 12.68 13.59 -7.40
C ALA A 347 11.56 14.00 -8.36
N LEU A 348 11.81 14.00 -9.66
CA LEU A 348 10.79 14.36 -10.66
C LEU A 348 9.64 13.34 -10.68
N ALA A 349 9.95 12.05 -10.67
CA ALA A 349 8.94 10.98 -10.60
C ALA A 349 8.21 11.00 -9.26
N LEU A 350 8.91 11.24 -8.14
CA LEU A 350 8.29 11.39 -6.83
C LEU A 350 7.29 12.56 -6.81
N LEU A 351 7.64 13.72 -7.37
CA LEU A 351 6.72 14.87 -7.47
C LEU A 351 5.47 14.54 -8.29
N ALA A 352 5.59 13.83 -9.41
CA ALA A 352 4.45 13.39 -10.20
C ALA A 352 3.57 12.38 -9.44
N PHE A 353 4.18 11.45 -8.70
CA PHE A 353 3.49 10.49 -7.85
C PHE A 353 2.73 11.17 -6.70
N LEU A 354 3.40 12.10 -5.99
CA LEU A 354 2.76 12.90 -4.93
C LEU A 354 1.64 13.80 -5.46
N ALA A 355 1.82 14.39 -6.65
CA ALA A 355 0.77 15.17 -7.31
C ALA A 355 -0.48 14.30 -7.60
N LEU A 356 -0.28 13.07 -8.08
CA LEU A 356 -1.39 12.13 -8.32
C LEU A 356 -2.14 11.79 -7.02
N LEU A 357 -1.41 11.48 -5.92
CA LEU A 357 -2.00 11.25 -4.61
C LEU A 357 -2.75 12.48 -4.08
N ALA A 358 -2.12 13.65 -4.16
CA ALA A 358 -2.70 14.91 -3.70
C ALA A 358 -3.99 15.26 -4.46
N LEU A 359 -4.01 15.10 -5.79
CA LEU A 359 -5.20 15.30 -6.61
C LEU A 359 -6.34 14.35 -6.22
N ALA A 360 -6.03 13.09 -5.96
CA ALA A 360 -7.02 12.11 -5.54
C ALA A 360 -7.58 12.41 -4.14
N LEU A 361 -6.72 12.70 -3.16
CA LEU A 361 -7.13 13.09 -1.82
C LEU A 361 -7.92 14.41 -1.82
N TRP A 362 -7.40 15.43 -2.52
CA TRP A 362 -8.13 16.70 -2.68
C TRP A 362 -9.54 16.47 -3.24
N ARG A 363 -9.66 15.62 -4.26
CA ARG A 363 -10.96 15.27 -4.81
C ARG A 363 -11.85 14.54 -3.80
N ALA A 364 -11.30 13.60 -3.02
CA ALA A 364 -12.04 12.92 -1.97
C ALA A 364 -12.63 13.93 -0.96
N TYR A 365 -11.81 14.87 -0.48
CA TYR A 365 -12.26 15.91 0.45
C TYR A 365 -13.24 16.90 -0.19
N ARG A 366 -13.04 17.27 -1.46
CA ARG A 366 -13.92 18.22 -2.16
C ARG A 366 -15.30 17.63 -2.42
N HIS A 367 -15.37 16.34 -2.74
CA HIS A 367 -16.61 15.61 -3.00
C HIS A 367 -17.00 14.65 -1.87
N ALA A 368 -16.65 15.01 -0.63
CA ALA A 368 -16.88 14.20 0.56
C ALA A 368 -18.37 13.92 0.85
N GLU A 369 -19.30 14.68 0.25
CA GLU A 369 -20.73 14.39 0.34
C GLU A 369 -21.11 13.07 -0.35
N SER A 370 -20.36 12.67 -1.37
CA SER A 370 -20.47 11.36 -1.99
C SER A 370 -19.92 10.28 -1.08
N ASP A 371 -20.74 9.33 -0.68
CA ASP A 371 -20.30 8.18 0.13
C ASP A 371 -19.13 7.43 -0.50
N ARG A 372 -19.13 7.30 -1.83
CA ARG A 372 -18.06 6.65 -2.57
C ARG A 372 -16.73 7.38 -2.40
N CYS A 373 -16.75 8.71 -2.51
CA CYS A 373 -15.56 9.53 -2.31
C CYS A 373 -15.08 9.48 -0.86
N ALA A 374 -15.98 9.45 0.11
CA ALA A 374 -15.64 9.34 1.52
C ALA A 374 -14.97 7.98 1.82
N VAL A 375 -15.55 6.88 1.36
CA VAL A 375 -15.05 5.52 1.61
C VAL A 375 -13.72 5.28 0.89
N ALA A 376 -13.64 5.57 -0.41
CA ALA A 376 -12.39 5.41 -1.18
C ALA A 376 -11.30 6.38 -0.69
N GLY A 377 -11.68 7.59 -0.28
CA GLY A 377 -10.78 8.60 0.29
C GLY A 377 -10.18 8.17 1.63
N ALA A 378 -10.98 7.55 2.52
CA ALA A 378 -10.49 7.02 3.78
C ALA A 378 -9.47 5.87 3.55
N ALA A 379 -9.77 4.95 2.64
CA ALA A 379 -8.83 3.90 2.27
C ALA A 379 -7.55 4.47 1.63
N LEU A 380 -7.66 5.47 0.74
CA LEU A 380 -6.49 6.12 0.13
C LEU A 380 -5.64 6.87 1.17
N LEU A 381 -6.27 7.54 2.13
CA LEU A 381 -5.57 8.22 3.21
C LEU A 381 -4.79 7.20 4.08
N CYS A 382 -5.42 6.07 4.42
CA CYS A 382 -4.77 4.98 5.13
C CYS A 382 -3.59 4.44 4.31
N TYR A 383 -3.77 4.22 3.00
CA TYR A 383 -2.67 3.82 2.11
C TYR A 383 -1.51 4.81 2.19
N ALA A 384 -1.78 6.10 1.99
CA ALA A 384 -0.74 7.13 1.94
C ALA A 384 0.10 7.19 3.23
N VAL A 385 -0.52 7.00 4.39
CA VAL A 385 0.22 6.95 5.68
C VAL A 385 1.00 5.65 5.82
N THR A 386 0.37 4.50 5.56
CA THR A 386 1.02 3.19 5.75
C THR A 386 2.17 2.99 4.75
N ALA A 387 2.07 3.52 3.53
CA ALA A 387 3.10 3.48 2.49
C ALA A 387 4.42 4.17 2.93
N PHE A 388 4.36 5.11 3.88
CA PHE A 388 5.56 5.73 4.45
C PHE A 388 6.43 4.73 5.23
N PHE A 389 5.86 3.60 5.66
CA PHE A 389 6.54 2.54 6.41
C PHE A 389 6.52 1.18 5.70
N SER A 390 6.14 1.16 4.43
CA SER A 390 5.99 -0.06 3.63
C SER A 390 6.82 0.02 2.35
N VAL A 391 6.77 -1.03 1.55
CA VAL A 391 7.47 -1.11 0.28
C VAL A 391 6.51 -1.28 -0.87
N ALA A 392 6.82 -0.65 -2.00
CA ALA A 392 6.10 -0.84 -3.23
C ALA A 392 6.26 -2.29 -3.73
N CYS A 393 5.14 -2.92 -4.03
CA CYS A 393 5.09 -4.21 -4.73
C CYS A 393 3.68 -4.44 -5.31
N CYS A 394 3.54 -5.43 -6.18
CA CYS A 394 2.25 -5.73 -6.80
C CYS A 394 1.16 -6.16 -5.81
N ILE A 395 1.53 -6.65 -4.62
CA ILE A 395 0.58 -7.11 -3.60
C ILE A 395 -0.22 -5.94 -3.02
N THR A 396 0.42 -4.80 -2.79
CA THR A 396 -0.21 -3.59 -2.22
C THR A 396 -0.47 -2.51 -3.27
N GLY A 397 0.45 -2.30 -4.19
CA GLY A 397 0.41 -1.19 -5.15
C GLY A 397 -0.80 -1.23 -6.08
N VAL A 398 -1.27 -2.42 -6.51
CA VAL A 398 -2.45 -2.50 -7.38
C VAL A 398 -3.70 -1.89 -6.73
N TYR A 399 -3.82 -1.94 -5.41
CA TYR A 399 -4.95 -1.34 -4.69
C TYR A 399 -4.86 0.18 -4.63
N LEU A 400 -3.64 0.75 -4.60
CA LEU A 400 -3.46 2.19 -4.78
C LEU A 400 -4.08 2.64 -6.10
N TRP A 401 -3.68 2.00 -7.21
CA TRP A 401 -4.15 2.38 -8.53
C TRP A 401 -5.65 2.16 -8.72
N LEU A 402 -6.22 1.15 -8.08
CA LEU A 402 -7.67 0.96 -8.00
C LEU A 402 -8.36 2.10 -7.23
N LEU A 403 -7.86 2.50 -6.05
CA LEU A 403 -8.41 3.60 -5.26
C LEU A 403 -8.31 4.93 -5.99
N LEU A 404 -7.18 5.22 -6.64
CA LEU A 404 -7.01 6.39 -7.50
C LEU A 404 -8.06 6.42 -8.63
N ALA A 405 -8.30 5.27 -9.27
CA ALA A 405 -9.31 5.16 -10.32
C ALA A 405 -10.75 5.32 -9.79
N MET A 406 -11.05 4.86 -8.58
CA MET A 406 -12.34 5.07 -7.94
C MET A 406 -12.62 6.56 -7.66
N LEU A 407 -11.57 7.32 -7.34
CA LEU A 407 -11.63 8.76 -7.07
C LEU A 407 -11.51 9.63 -8.32
N ALA A 408 -11.11 9.07 -9.47
CA ALA A 408 -11.02 9.83 -10.71
C ALA A 408 -12.38 10.44 -11.12
N PRO A 409 -12.39 11.62 -11.79
CA PRO A 409 -13.62 12.28 -12.24
C PRO A 409 -14.45 11.36 -13.13
N LYS A 410 -15.69 11.11 -12.76
CA LYS A 410 -16.69 10.41 -13.58
C LYS A 410 -17.63 11.48 -14.16
N GLU A 411 -17.86 11.46 -15.46
CA GLU A 411 -19.01 12.16 -15.98
C GLU A 411 -20.28 11.41 -15.57
N GLU A 412 -21.27 12.12 -15.11
CA GLU A 412 -22.64 11.65 -14.92
C GLU A 412 -23.31 11.34 -16.25
#